data_105fdce2b7ea11a788d34a6a28b0fba6
#
_entry.id   105fdce2b7ea11a788d34a6a28b0fba6
#
_cell.length_a   1.000
_cell.length_b   1.000
_cell.length_c   1.000
_cell.angle_alpha   90.00
_cell.angle_beta   90.00
_cell.angle_gamma   90.00
#
_symmetry.space_group_name_H-M   'P 1'
#
loop_
_entity.id
_entity.type
_entity.pdbx_description
1 polymer ?
#
loop_
_entity_poly.entity_id
_entity_poly.type
_entity_poly.pdbx_seq_one_letter_code
_entity_poly.pdbx_strand_id
1 'polypeptide(L)'
;MADTGTLLIRVFTSRGELPVRDASVSVVRHGPQGTDLVSLQTSDRNGTTEPIPIPSPAPESSQTPDRSTPYTSCDIWVERTGYHLLVVRGVQIFPGITSYQDIPLIPQSPVDGMAVDEVDITPQEL
;
A
#
# COMPACT_ATOMS: atom_id res chain seq x y z
N MET A 1 22.20 -3.17 -10.96
CA MET A 1 20.84 -3.35 -11.44
C MET A 1 19.88 -3.29 -10.25
N ALA A 2 18.96 -2.38 -10.30
CA ALA A 2 18.03 -2.22 -9.21
C ALA A 2 16.89 -3.22 -9.38
N ASP A 3 16.63 -3.96 -8.34
CA ASP A 3 15.49 -4.84 -8.32
C ASP A 3 14.34 -4.06 -7.75
N THR A 4 13.35 -3.85 -8.56
CA THR A 4 12.21 -3.02 -8.20
C THR A 4 10.94 -3.83 -8.34
N GLY A 5 10.15 -3.84 -7.29
CA GLY A 5 8.80 -4.37 -7.37
C GLY A 5 7.85 -3.29 -7.81
N THR A 6 6.66 -3.65 -8.21
CA THR A 6 5.65 -2.69 -8.64
C THR A 6 4.39 -2.91 -7.84
N LEU A 7 3.81 -1.82 -7.38
CA LEU A 7 2.56 -1.86 -6.62
C LEU A 7 1.47 -1.13 -7.39
N LEU A 8 0.36 -1.80 -7.59
CA LEU A 8 -0.83 -1.21 -8.20
C LEU A 8 -1.94 -1.21 -7.17
N ILE A 9 -2.56 -0.07 -6.97
CA ILE A 9 -3.58 0.10 -5.95
C ILE A 9 -4.90 0.47 -6.61
N ARG A 10 -5.95 -0.19 -6.18
CA ARG A 10 -7.31 0.10 -6.62
C ARG A 10 -8.15 0.43 -5.41
N VAL A 11 -8.79 1.59 -5.45
CA VAL A 11 -9.63 2.09 -4.36
C VAL A 11 -11.09 2.04 -4.80
N PHE A 12 -11.93 1.43 -3.98
CA PHE A 12 -13.34 1.31 -4.30
C PHE A 12 -14.15 1.40 -3.00
N THR A 13 -15.45 1.67 -3.15
CA THR A 13 -16.29 1.71 -1.95
C THR A 13 -16.63 0.29 -1.52
N SER A 14 -16.70 0.08 -0.22
CA SER A 14 -17.05 -1.24 0.33
C SER A 14 -18.48 -1.62 -0.01
N ARG A 15 -19.28 -0.67 -0.44
CA ARG A 15 -20.66 -0.92 -0.86
C ARG A 15 -20.73 -0.80 -2.38
N GLY A 16 -21.07 -1.91 -3.05
CA GLY A 16 -21.23 -1.92 -4.48
C GLY A 16 -19.95 -1.90 -5.28
N GLU A 17 -18.79 -1.87 -4.63
CA GLU A 17 -17.48 -1.93 -5.27
C GLU A 17 -17.30 -0.89 -6.37
N LEU A 18 -17.87 0.30 -6.18
CA LEU A 18 -17.71 1.37 -7.14
C LEU A 18 -16.36 2.04 -6.96
N PRO A 19 -15.68 2.40 -8.06
CA PRO A 19 -14.39 3.06 -7.93
C PRO A 19 -14.48 4.39 -7.20
N VAL A 20 -13.47 4.69 -6.39
CA VAL A 20 -13.38 5.96 -5.67
C VAL A 20 -12.28 6.78 -6.30
N ARG A 21 -12.65 7.91 -6.90
CA ARG A 21 -11.70 8.85 -7.48
C ARG A 21 -11.29 9.88 -6.44
N ASP A 22 -10.15 10.50 -6.69
CA ASP A 22 -9.63 11.61 -5.86
C ASP A 22 -9.32 11.18 -4.43
N ALA A 23 -9.06 9.90 -4.21
CA ALA A 23 -8.56 9.44 -2.93
C ALA A 23 -7.05 9.67 -2.86
N SER A 24 -6.60 10.23 -1.75
CA SER A 24 -5.17 10.39 -1.51
C SER A 24 -4.58 9.06 -1.11
N VAL A 25 -3.59 8.60 -1.86
CA VAL A 25 -2.95 7.31 -1.61
C VAL A 25 -1.48 7.57 -1.32
N SER A 26 -1.07 7.31 -0.08
CA SER A 26 0.32 7.46 0.35
C SER A 26 0.91 6.10 0.57
N VAL A 27 2.11 5.87 0.05
CA VAL A 27 2.82 4.62 0.24
C VAL A 27 4.12 4.92 0.96
N VAL A 28 4.31 4.28 2.11
CA VAL A 28 5.47 4.48 2.96
C VAL A 28 6.24 3.17 3.02
N ARG A 29 7.54 3.25 2.82
CA ARG A 29 8.40 2.08 2.86
C ARG A 29 9.14 2.04 4.18
N HIS A 30 9.23 0.85 4.77
CA HIS A 30 10.02 0.64 5.97
C HIS A 30 11.40 0.13 5.58
N GLY A 31 12.43 0.76 6.10
CA GLY A 31 13.80 0.37 5.84
C GLY A 31 14.61 0.35 7.12
N PRO A 32 15.86 -0.07 7.03
CA PRO A 32 16.71 -0.17 8.21
C PRO A 32 17.00 1.16 8.88
N GLN A 33 16.82 2.25 8.16
CA GLN A 33 17.10 3.58 8.69
C GLN A 33 15.82 4.38 8.94
N GLY A 34 14.67 3.71 8.97
CA GLY A 34 13.41 4.37 9.22
C GLY A 34 12.44 4.22 8.09
N THR A 35 11.50 5.14 8.00
CA THR A 35 10.45 5.07 7.00
C THR A 35 10.61 6.19 6.00
N ASP A 36 10.32 5.88 4.73
CA ASP A 36 10.38 6.83 3.64
C ASP A 36 9.06 6.89 2.93
N LEU A 37 8.63 8.09 2.57
CA LEU A 37 7.48 8.24 1.69
C LEU A 37 7.92 7.88 0.28
N VAL A 38 7.30 6.86 -0.30
CA VAL A 38 7.67 6.39 -1.63
C VAL A 38 6.80 7.05 -2.68
N SER A 39 5.52 7.23 -2.40
CA SER A 39 4.60 7.75 -3.39
C SER A 39 3.42 8.42 -2.72
N LEU A 40 2.99 9.50 -3.32
CA LEU A 40 1.76 10.18 -2.94
C LEU A 40 1.01 10.47 -4.23
N GLN A 41 -0.11 9.81 -4.40
CA GLN A 41 -0.89 9.93 -5.62
C GLN A 41 -2.36 10.10 -5.27
N THR A 42 -3.11 10.51 -6.27
CA THR A 42 -4.56 10.60 -6.17
C THR A 42 -5.14 9.56 -7.13
N SER A 43 -6.11 8.81 -6.66
CA SER A 43 -6.75 7.80 -7.52
C SER A 43 -7.50 8.49 -8.66
N ASP A 44 -7.54 7.82 -9.80
CA ASP A 44 -8.21 8.34 -11.00
C ASP A 44 -9.68 7.96 -10.99
N ARG A 45 -10.35 8.23 -12.12
CA ARG A 45 -11.79 7.96 -12.22
C ARG A 45 -12.11 6.48 -12.08
N ASN A 46 -11.16 5.61 -12.33
CA ASN A 46 -11.34 4.17 -12.19
C ASN A 46 -10.92 3.69 -10.80
N GLY A 47 -10.54 4.60 -9.93
CA GLY A 47 -10.11 4.26 -8.58
C GLY A 47 -8.70 3.73 -8.50
N THR A 48 -7.93 3.81 -9.57
CA THR A 48 -6.58 3.23 -9.60
C THR A 48 -5.52 4.30 -9.52
N THR A 49 -4.36 3.90 -9.02
CA THR A 49 -3.16 4.74 -9.08
C THR A 49 -2.32 4.30 -10.28
N GLU A 50 -1.35 5.15 -10.62
CA GLU A 50 -0.34 4.71 -11.56
C GLU A 50 0.55 3.67 -10.89
N PRO A 51 1.22 2.82 -11.69
CA PRO A 51 2.14 1.84 -11.12
C PRO A 51 3.19 2.52 -10.25
N ILE A 52 3.42 1.96 -9.07
CA ILE A 52 4.34 2.54 -8.10
C ILE A 52 5.56 1.65 -8.02
N PRO A 53 6.74 2.12 -8.47
CA PRO A 53 7.96 1.33 -8.33
C PRO A 53 8.44 1.39 -6.89
N ILE A 54 8.68 0.23 -6.30
CA ILE A 54 9.16 0.11 -4.94
C ILE A 54 10.55 -0.50 -4.97
N PRO A 55 11.60 0.24 -4.61
CA PRO A 55 12.95 -0.32 -4.61
C PRO A 55 13.08 -1.44 -3.60
N SER A 56 13.80 -2.48 -3.96
CA SER A 56 14.06 -3.57 -3.06
C SER A 56 15.13 -3.16 -2.04
N PRO A 57 15.30 -3.96 -0.97
CA PRO A 57 16.36 -3.67 0.00
C PRO A 57 17.73 -3.69 -0.66
N ALA A 58 18.67 -3.00 -0.01
CA ALA A 58 20.02 -2.94 -0.51
C ALA A 58 20.62 -4.35 -0.63
N PRO A 59 21.48 -4.57 -1.65
CA PRO A 59 22.05 -5.90 -1.84
C PRO A 59 22.78 -6.46 -0.61
N GLU A 60 23.35 -5.59 0.20
CA GLU A 60 24.07 -6.04 1.38
C GLU A 60 23.18 -6.78 2.36
N SER A 61 21.93 -6.45 2.40
CA SER A 61 21.00 -7.09 3.32
C SER A 61 20.65 -8.50 2.89
N SER A 62 21.00 -8.89 1.67
CA SER A 62 20.69 -10.21 1.18
C SER A 62 21.86 -11.17 1.31
N GLN A 63 22.93 -10.76 1.98
CA GLN A 63 24.11 -11.61 2.11
C GLN A 63 24.03 -12.59 3.26
N THR A 64 22.98 -12.55 4.04
CA THR A 64 22.79 -13.56 5.07
C THR A 64 22.51 -14.89 4.41
N PRO A 65 22.83 -15.98 5.07
CA PRO A 65 22.53 -17.31 4.49
C PRO A 65 21.04 -17.62 4.45
N ASP A 66 20.23 -16.71 4.91
CA ASP A 66 18.79 -16.86 4.83
C ASP A 66 18.35 -17.02 3.38
N ARG A 67 17.49 -18.00 3.15
CA ARG A 67 17.01 -18.30 1.80
C ARG A 67 15.77 -17.52 1.43
N SER A 68 15.24 -16.74 2.33
CA SER A 68 14.01 -16.02 2.03
C SER A 68 14.23 -15.01 0.91
N THR A 69 13.24 -14.86 0.06
CA THR A 69 13.29 -13.85 -0.99
C THR A 69 13.22 -12.47 -0.35
N PRO A 70 14.14 -11.59 -0.70
CA PRO A 70 14.07 -10.25 -0.13
C PRO A 70 12.79 -9.55 -0.57
N TYR A 71 12.22 -8.77 0.34
CA TYR A 71 11.04 -7.99 0.03
C TYR A 71 11.12 -6.67 0.77
N THR A 72 10.32 -5.72 0.31
CA THR A 72 10.18 -4.43 0.95
C THR A 72 8.82 -4.38 1.62
N SER A 73 8.78 -3.95 2.87
CA SER A 73 7.53 -3.80 3.61
C SER A 73 7.03 -2.37 3.47
N CYS A 74 5.78 -2.24 3.08
CA CYS A 74 5.17 -0.94 2.86
C CYS A 74 3.87 -0.81 3.62
N ASP A 75 3.55 0.42 4.02
CA ASP A 75 2.23 0.76 4.52
C ASP A 75 1.54 1.66 3.51
N ILE A 76 0.23 1.49 3.39
CA ILE A 76 -0.57 2.28 2.46
C ILE A 76 -1.61 3.04 3.28
N TRP A 77 -1.64 4.36 3.09
CA TRP A 77 -2.61 5.23 3.73
C TRP A 77 -3.52 5.78 2.67
N VAL A 78 -4.83 5.57 2.82
CA VAL A 78 -5.80 6.03 1.83
C VAL A 78 -6.81 6.91 2.53
N GLU A 79 -6.96 8.13 2.00
CA GLU A 79 -7.82 9.14 2.59
C GLU A 79 -8.72 9.74 1.53
N ARG A 80 -10.00 9.83 1.84
CA ARG A 80 -10.97 10.47 0.96
C ARG A 80 -12.07 11.07 1.82
N THR A 81 -12.41 12.32 1.55
CA THR A 81 -13.48 12.98 2.29
C THR A 81 -14.77 12.16 2.17
N GLY A 82 -15.41 11.93 3.31
CA GLY A 82 -16.64 11.14 3.35
C GLY A 82 -16.41 9.67 3.59
N TYR A 83 -15.17 9.26 3.79
CA TYR A 83 -14.82 7.85 4.05
C TYR A 83 -13.91 7.76 5.26
N HIS A 84 -13.91 6.59 5.90
CA HIS A 84 -12.94 6.32 6.96
C HIS A 84 -11.53 6.33 6.35
N LEU A 85 -10.59 6.87 7.09
CA LEU A 85 -9.18 6.73 6.73
C LEU A 85 -8.82 5.25 6.85
N LEU A 86 -8.21 4.71 5.81
CA LEU A 86 -7.80 3.30 5.82
C LEU A 86 -6.29 3.20 5.79
N VAL A 87 -5.74 2.44 6.71
CA VAL A 87 -4.30 2.18 6.78
C VAL A 87 -4.08 0.68 6.62
N VAL A 88 -3.32 0.31 5.61
CA VAL A 88 -2.95 -1.10 5.38
C VAL A 88 -1.48 -1.23 5.67
N ARG A 89 -1.13 -2.06 6.64
CA ARG A 89 0.25 -2.21 7.09
C ARG A 89 0.83 -3.53 6.67
N GLY A 90 2.13 -3.53 6.42
CA GLY A 90 2.87 -4.76 6.21
C GLY A 90 2.69 -5.37 4.83
N VAL A 91 2.42 -4.56 3.83
CA VAL A 91 2.33 -5.06 2.46
C VAL A 91 3.71 -5.45 1.97
N GLN A 92 3.86 -6.67 1.50
CA GLN A 92 5.14 -7.19 1.04
C GLN A 92 5.28 -6.98 -0.46
N ILE A 93 6.35 -6.32 -0.86
CA ILE A 93 6.63 -6.06 -2.27
C ILE A 93 7.92 -6.77 -2.63
N PHE A 94 7.84 -7.64 -3.64
CA PHE A 94 8.97 -8.45 -4.06
C PHE A 94 9.56 -7.90 -5.36
N PRO A 95 10.88 -7.97 -5.51
CA PRO A 95 11.52 -7.47 -6.74
C PRO A 95 11.00 -8.22 -7.97
N GLY A 96 10.78 -7.48 -9.03
CA GLY A 96 10.34 -8.05 -10.29
C GLY A 96 8.90 -8.52 -10.32
N ILE A 97 8.17 -8.30 -9.24
CA ILE A 97 6.78 -8.76 -9.12
C ILE A 97 5.85 -7.56 -9.08
N THR A 98 4.75 -7.65 -9.79
CA THR A 98 3.68 -6.66 -9.68
C THR A 98 2.67 -7.15 -8.66
N SER A 99 2.47 -6.35 -7.61
CA SER A 99 1.52 -6.66 -6.55
C SER A 99 0.30 -5.78 -6.68
N TYR A 100 -0.86 -6.36 -6.49
CA TYR A 100 -2.13 -5.64 -6.58
C TYR A 100 -2.72 -5.54 -5.19
N GLN A 101 -3.13 -4.34 -4.82
CA GLN A 101 -3.74 -4.11 -3.52
C GLN A 101 -5.10 -3.45 -3.72
N ASP A 102 -6.13 -4.14 -3.30
CA ASP A 102 -7.49 -3.62 -3.34
C ASP A 102 -7.81 -2.95 -2.01
N ILE A 103 -8.32 -1.74 -2.09
CA ILE A 103 -8.59 -0.91 -0.91
C ILE A 103 -10.07 -0.61 -0.86
N PRO A 104 -10.84 -1.29 -0.01
CA PRO A 104 -12.25 -0.98 0.16
C PRO A 104 -12.42 0.14 1.19
N LEU A 105 -12.90 1.29 0.77
CA LEU A 105 -13.17 2.38 1.68
C LEU A 105 -14.58 2.29 2.23
N ILE A 106 -14.71 2.52 3.52
CA ILE A 106 -15.98 2.48 4.22
C ILE A 106 -16.54 3.89 4.32
N PRO A 107 -17.73 4.14 3.77
CA PRO A 107 -18.32 5.48 3.87
C PRO A 107 -18.60 5.83 5.32
N GLN A 108 -18.33 7.09 5.68
CA GLN A 108 -18.62 7.59 7.00
C GLN A 108 -20.12 7.81 7.16
N SER A 109 -20.64 7.44 8.31
CA SER A 109 -21.99 7.81 8.70
C SER A 109 -21.96 9.24 9.23
N PRO A 110 -23.08 9.99 9.12
CA PRO A 110 -23.09 11.35 9.68
C PRO A 110 -22.79 11.43 11.16
N VAL A 111 -22.93 10.33 11.91
CA VAL A 111 -22.68 10.32 13.34
C VAL A 111 -21.29 9.81 13.72
N ASP A 112 -20.51 9.38 12.74
CA ASP A 112 -19.23 8.73 13.03
C ASP A 112 -18.13 9.70 13.42
N GLY A 113 -18.21 10.94 12.97
CA GLY A 113 -17.10 11.84 13.16
C GLY A 113 -15.89 11.34 12.39
N MET A 114 -14.72 11.46 13.01
CA MET A 114 -13.49 11.04 12.38
C MET A 114 -13.19 9.60 12.78
N ALA A 115 -13.26 8.70 11.82
CA ALA A 115 -13.03 7.28 12.06
C ALA A 115 -11.86 6.78 11.24
N VAL A 116 -11.11 5.85 11.81
CA VAL A 116 -9.93 5.28 11.18
C VAL A 116 -10.08 3.76 11.18
N ASP A 117 -9.92 3.18 10.00
CA ASP A 117 -9.86 1.74 9.86
C ASP A 117 -8.42 1.33 9.62
N GLU A 118 -8.00 0.25 10.27
CA GLU A 118 -6.64 -0.19 10.19
C GLU A 118 -6.60 -1.67 9.92
N VAL A 119 -5.82 -2.06 8.94
CA VAL A 119 -5.66 -3.46 8.56
C VAL A 119 -4.18 -3.81 8.62
N ASP A 120 -3.86 -4.83 9.40
CA ASP A 120 -2.51 -5.37 9.46
C ASP A 120 -2.43 -6.62 8.62
N ILE A 121 -1.47 -6.65 7.73
CA ILE A 121 -1.23 -7.82 6.90
C ILE A 121 -0.06 -8.57 7.50
N THR A 122 -0.35 -9.79 7.97
CA THR A 122 0.69 -10.63 8.56
C THR A 122 1.50 -11.27 7.44
N PRO A 123 2.83 -11.16 7.49
CA PRO A 123 3.66 -11.81 6.49
C PRO A 123 3.39 -13.30 6.46
N GLN A 124 3.34 -13.84 5.25
CA GLN A 124 3.15 -15.26 5.09
C GLN A 124 4.46 -15.99 5.34
N GLU A 125 4.38 -17.05 6.07
CA GLU A 125 5.52 -17.94 6.25
C GLU A 125 5.47 -19.02 5.17
N LEU A 126 6.56 -19.11 4.47
CA LEU A 126 6.64 -20.07 3.37
C LEU A 126 7.49 -21.26 3.77
#